data_8b08c7c9c227c10e856d31f0f1e98f3c
#
_entry.id   8b08c7c9c227c10e856d31f0f1e98f3c
#
_cell.length_a   1.000
_cell.length_b   1.000
_cell.length_c   1.000
_cell.angle_alpha   90.00
_cell.angle_beta   90.00
_cell.angle_gamma   90.00
#
_symmetry.space_group_name_H-M   'P 1'
#
loop_
_entity.id
_entity.type
_entity.pdbx_description
1 polymer ?
#
loop_
_entity_poly.entity_id
_entity_poly.type
_entity_poly.pdbx_seq_one_letter_code
_entity_poly.pdbx_strand_id
1 'polypeptide(L)'
;KVPNIGDEKDYEIDLNTIMAPLMSATYENVIQMDNMKITLRPLMYTEFTKDAMRSFEEQRVYNLINDDSIPAEEKMERFRTAFNKLTDLTVETVAKSIATIEVDDKTVSEPKHILEFMQNTSKEFYSTILDHIGEQRDKFAVKPFIANTTKEEQEKGAPETFEVPITFDQSNFFV
;
A
#
# COMPACT_ATOMS: atom_id res chain seq x y z
N LYS A 1 17.29 -17.27 1.76
CA LYS A 1 18.57 -17.56 1.04
C LYS A 1 19.45 -16.33 1.12
N VAL A 2 20.74 -16.54 1.36
CA VAL A 2 21.74 -15.46 1.39
C VAL A 2 21.95 -14.90 -0.03
N PRO A 3 21.84 -13.58 -0.25
CA PRO A 3 21.99 -12.99 -1.58
C PRO A 3 23.37 -13.32 -2.19
N ASN A 4 23.42 -13.43 -3.50
CA ASN A 4 24.60 -13.68 -4.35
C ASN A 4 25.23 -15.06 -4.23
N ILE A 5 25.13 -15.75 -3.07
CA ILE A 5 25.68 -17.09 -2.89
C ILE A 5 24.61 -18.18 -2.86
N GLY A 6 23.34 -17.81 -2.56
CA GLY A 6 22.21 -18.72 -2.62
C GLY A 6 22.12 -19.74 -1.47
N ASP A 7 23.01 -19.70 -0.49
CA ASP A 7 23.02 -20.60 0.66
C ASP A 7 21.74 -20.40 1.49
N GLU A 8 21.14 -21.51 1.93
CA GLU A 8 19.97 -21.47 2.82
C GLU A 8 20.46 -21.35 4.26
N LYS A 9 19.77 -20.48 5.03
CA LYS A 9 20.11 -20.21 6.42
C LYS A 9 18.84 -19.99 7.23
N ASP A 10 18.77 -20.62 8.38
CA ASP A 10 17.69 -20.44 9.35
C ASP A 10 18.06 -19.32 10.31
N TYR A 11 17.06 -18.51 10.67
CA TYR A 11 17.20 -17.41 11.62
C TYR A 11 16.19 -17.58 12.75
N GLU A 12 16.64 -17.49 13.97
CA GLU A 12 15.77 -17.37 15.13
C GLU A 12 15.51 -15.88 15.37
N ILE A 13 14.23 -15.48 15.36
CA ILE A 13 13.80 -14.10 15.57
C ILE A 13 12.91 -14.07 16.82
N ASP A 14 13.29 -13.22 17.78
CA ASP A 14 12.42 -12.95 18.92
C ASP A 14 11.17 -12.18 18.45
N LEU A 15 10.01 -12.81 18.55
CA LEU A 15 8.73 -12.22 18.17
C LEU A 15 8.44 -10.91 18.91
N ASN A 16 8.99 -10.71 20.11
CA ASN A 16 8.81 -9.46 20.84
C ASN A 16 9.45 -8.28 20.10
N THR A 17 10.53 -8.48 19.37
CA THR A 17 11.15 -7.41 18.54
C THR A 17 10.23 -6.95 17.40
N ILE A 18 9.34 -7.83 16.94
CA ILE A 18 8.33 -7.52 15.92
C ILE A 18 7.07 -6.93 16.55
N MET A 19 6.62 -7.55 17.65
CA MET A 19 5.34 -7.18 18.28
C MET A 19 5.40 -5.87 19.05
N ALA A 20 6.51 -5.58 19.73
CA ALA A 20 6.62 -4.38 20.57
C ALA A 20 6.42 -3.06 19.79
N PRO A 21 7.03 -2.84 18.61
CA PRO A 21 6.76 -1.66 17.80
C PRO A 21 5.31 -1.58 17.34
N LEU A 22 4.70 -2.71 16.93
CA LEU A 22 3.32 -2.75 16.48
C LEU A 22 2.33 -2.43 17.60
N MET A 23 2.57 -2.96 18.80
CA MET A 23 1.72 -2.70 19.98
C MET A 23 1.85 -1.27 20.49
N SER A 24 2.99 -0.61 20.30
CA SER A 24 3.20 0.78 20.69
C SER A 24 2.77 1.79 19.62
N ALA A 25 2.50 1.34 18.40
CA ALA A 25 2.09 2.20 17.32
C ALA A 25 0.69 2.80 17.61
N THR A 26 0.56 4.10 17.38
CA THR A 26 -0.70 4.82 17.51
C THR A 26 -1.18 5.27 16.13
N TYR A 27 -2.43 4.97 15.82
CA TYR A 27 -3.06 5.41 14.57
C TYR A 27 -3.54 6.86 14.71
N GLU A 28 -2.96 7.74 13.91
CA GLU A 28 -3.36 9.14 13.83
C GLU A 28 -4.38 9.29 12.71
N ASN A 29 -5.63 9.41 13.08
CA ASN A 29 -6.74 9.43 12.13
C ASN A 29 -7.16 10.82 11.68
N VAL A 30 -6.50 11.89 12.12
CA VAL A 30 -6.88 13.27 11.80
C VAL A 30 -5.77 13.95 11.03
N ILE A 31 -6.16 14.55 9.89
CA ILE A 31 -5.32 15.44 9.11
C ILE A 31 -5.89 16.84 9.22
N GLN A 32 -5.06 17.82 9.59
CA GLN A 32 -5.42 19.23 9.58
C GLN A 32 -4.81 19.90 8.36
N MET A 33 -5.64 20.52 7.53
CA MET A 33 -5.20 21.24 6.32
C MET A 33 -5.93 22.59 6.27
N ASP A 34 -5.20 23.67 6.51
CA ASP A 34 -5.75 25.03 6.62
C ASP A 34 -6.95 25.08 7.58
N ASN A 35 -8.14 25.45 7.08
CA ASN A 35 -9.40 25.46 7.81
C ASN A 35 -10.18 24.15 7.74
N MET A 36 -9.59 23.10 7.17
CA MET A 36 -10.23 21.82 6.94
C MET A 36 -9.64 20.74 7.85
N LYS A 37 -10.51 19.97 8.49
CA LYS A 37 -10.13 18.80 9.28
C LYS A 37 -10.71 17.56 8.63
N ILE A 38 -9.83 16.61 8.29
CA ILE A 38 -10.19 15.34 7.67
C ILE A 38 -10.00 14.24 8.70
N THR A 39 -11.06 13.48 8.97
CA THR A 39 -10.96 12.31 9.82
C THR A 39 -10.92 11.06 8.94
N LEU A 40 -9.85 10.29 9.08
CA LEU A 40 -9.66 9.03 8.36
C LEU A 40 -10.24 7.84 9.16
N ARG A 41 -10.57 6.79 8.45
CA ARG A 41 -10.88 5.46 8.99
C ARG A 41 -10.10 4.39 8.23
N PRO A 42 -9.64 3.32 8.89
CA PRO A 42 -9.10 2.17 8.17
C PRO A 42 -10.16 1.57 7.24
N LEU A 43 -9.73 1.13 6.07
CA LEU A 43 -10.60 0.34 5.18
C LEU A 43 -10.93 -1.00 5.82
N MET A 44 -12.16 -1.45 5.68
CA MET A 44 -12.52 -2.81 6.05
C MET A 44 -11.84 -3.81 5.11
N TYR A 45 -11.46 -4.97 5.62
CA TYR A 45 -10.80 -6.02 4.83
C TYR A 45 -11.57 -6.37 3.55
N THR A 46 -12.89 -6.42 3.63
CA THR A 46 -13.74 -6.69 2.46
C THR A 46 -13.72 -5.59 1.41
N GLU A 47 -13.59 -4.33 1.81
CA GLU A 47 -13.43 -3.18 0.90
C GLU A 47 -12.07 -3.25 0.22
N PHE A 48 -11.01 -3.43 1.01
CA PHE A 48 -9.64 -3.57 0.51
C PHE A 48 -9.50 -4.74 -0.49
N THR A 49 -10.06 -5.91 -0.17
CA THR A 49 -9.97 -7.09 -1.04
C THR A 49 -10.69 -6.87 -2.37
N LYS A 50 -11.86 -6.25 -2.36
CA LYS A 50 -12.60 -5.93 -3.60
C LYS A 50 -11.83 -4.95 -4.48
N ASP A 51 -11.27 -3.91 -3.89
CA ASP A 51 -10.52 -2.90 -4.63
C ASP A 51 -9.20 -3.48 -5.16
N ALA A 52 -8.52 -4.35 -4.40
CA ALA A 52 -7.33 -5.07 -4.85
C ALA A 52 -7.63 -6.01 -6.03
N MET A 53 -8.75 -6.73 -6.01
CA MET A 53 -9.17 -7.57 -7.13
C MET A 53 -9.48 -6.74 -8.38
N ARG A 54 -10.19 -5.62 -8.26
CA ARG A 54 -10.44 -4.72 -9.39
C ARG A 54 -9.16 -4.14 -9.96
N SER A 55 -8.24 -3.70 -9.10
CA SER A 55 -6.92 -3.21 -9.51
C SER A 55 -6.13 -4.28 -10.26
N PHE A 56 -6.16 -5.52 -9.80
CA PHE A 56 -5.50 -6.64 -10.47
C PHE A 56 -6.09 -6.91 -11.86
N GLU A 57 -7.43 -6.89 -12.00
CA GLU A 57 -8.09 -7.06 -13.30
C GLU A 57 -7.71 -5.93 -14.29
N GLU A 58 -7.69 -4.69 -13.84
CA GLU A 58 -7.29 -3.56 -14.68
C GLU A 58 -5.79 -3.63 -15.06
N GLN A 59 -4.92 -4.08 -14.14
CA GLN A 59 -3.50 -4.29 -14.45
C GLN A 59 -3.28 -5.38 -15.51
N ARG A 60 -4.14 -6.39 -15.60
CA ARG A 60 -4.06 -7.39 -16.68
C ARG A 60 -4.22 -6.76 -18.06
N VAL A 61 -4.96 -5.67 -18.19
CA VAL A 61 -5.11 -4.94 -19.45
C VAL A 61 -3.76 -4.36 -19.91
N TYR A 62 -2.89 -3.92 -19.00
CA TYR A 62 -1.54 -3.47 -19.36
C TYR A 62 -0.70 -4.57 -20.01
N ASN A 63 -0.85 -5.81 -19.57
CA ASN A 63 -0.14 -6.94 -20.14
C ASN A 63 -0.62 -7.25 -21.58
N LEU A 64 -1.91 -7.01 -21.87
CA LEU A 64 -2.46 -7.18 -23.23
C LEU A 64 -1.94 -6.13 -24.22
N ILE A 65 -1.44 -5.00 -23.74
CA ILE A 65 -0.87 -3.93 -24.58
C ILE A 65 0.46 -4.36 -25.21
N ASN A 66 1.16 -5.31 -24.58
CA ASN A 66 2.40 -5.89 -25.11
C ASN A 66 2.16 -6.98 -26.18
N ASP A 67 0.90 -7.25 -26.53
CA ASP A 67 0.55 -8.19 -27.59
C ASP A 67 0.75 -7.53 -28.97
N ASP A 68 1.76 -7.97 -29.72
CA ASP A 68 2.11 -7.41 -31.02
C ASP A 68 1.06 -7.68 -32.13
N SER A 69 0.07 -8.51 -31.84
CA SER A 69 -1.04 -8.77 -32.76
C SER A 69 -2.08 -7.64 -32.80
N ILE A 70 -2.07 -6.71 -31.84
CA ILE A 70 -3.04 -5.62 -31.71
C ILE A 70 -2.52 -4.34 -32.37
N PRO A 71 -3.31 -3.65 -33.21
CA PRO A 71 -2.93 -2.38 -33.81
C PRO A 71 -2.58 -1.30 -32.79
N ALA A 72 -1.61 -0.44 -33.07
CA ALA A 72 -1.09 0.57 -32.17
C ALA A 72 -2.16 1.55 -31.64
N GLU A 73 -3.10 1.96 -32.50
CA GLU A 73 -4.22 2.83 -32.09
C GLU A 73 -5.14 2.16 -31.07
N GLU A 74 -5.47 0.90 -31.28
CA GLU A 74 -6.30 0.13 -30.36
C GLU A 74 -5.58 -0.13 -29.04
N LYS A 75 -4.27 -0.40 -29.06
CA LYS A 75 -3.44 -0.50 -27.85
C LYS A 75 -3.50 0.79 -27.03
N MET A 76 -3.37 1.95 -27.68
CA MET A 76 -3.38 3.25 -27.03
C MET A 76 -4.75 3.54 -26.37
N GLU A 77 -5.84 3.22 -27.03
CA GLU A 77 -7.19 3.43 -26.48
C GLU A 77 -7.47 2.52 -25.30
N ARG A 78 -7.08 1.24 -25.40
CA ARG A 78 -7.19 0.27 -24.29
C ARG A 78 -6.35 0.71 -23.08
N PHE A 79 -5.12 1.19 -23.33
CA PHE A 79 -4.27 1.74 -22.28
C PHE A 79 -4.92 2.93 -21.60
N ARG A 80 -5.40 3.91 -22.36
CA ARG A 80 -6.07 5.10 -21.82
C ARG A 80 -7.28 4.73 -20.97
N THR A 81 -8.08 3.78 -21.44
CA THR A 81 -9.26 3.30 -20.71
C THR A 81 -8.88 2.64 -19.39
N ALA A 82 -7.88 1.74 -19.40
CA ALA A 82 -7.41 1.06 -18.20
C ALA A 82 -6.78 2.04 -17.21
N PHE A 83 -5.99 3.00 -17.70
CA PHE A 83 -5.38 4.03 -16.86
C PHE A 83 -6.42 4.90 -16.15
N ASN A 84 -7.45 5.35 -16.88
CA ASN A 84 -8.54 6.13 -16.28
C ASN A 84 -9.26 5.32 -15.19
N LYS A 85 -9.58 4.05 -15.44
CA LYS A 85 -10.22 3.19 -14.45
C LYS A 85 -9.36 2.97 -13.20
N LEU A 86 -8.05 2.80 -13.35
CA LEU A 86 -7.14 2.69 -12.20
C LEU A 86 -7.07 3.99 -11.40
N THR A 87 -7.08 5.12 -12.09
CA THR A 87 -7.12 6.43 -11.44
C THR A 87 -8.41 6.61 -10.64
N ASP A 88 -9.56 6.31 -11.25
CA ASP A 88 -10.86 6.39 -10.59
C ASP A 88 -10.93 5.46 -9.38
N LEU A 89 -10.44 4.22 -9.53
CA LEU A 89 -10.39 3.26 -8.43
C LEU A 89 -9.52 3.74 -7.27
N THR A 90 -8.37 4.36 -7.57
CA THR A 90 -7.48 4.91 -6.54
C THR A 90 -8.16 6.05 -5.78
N VAL A 91 -8.83 6.96 -6.49
CA VAL A 91 -9.60 8.06 -5.87
C VAL A 91 -10.75 7.51 -5.02
N GLU A 92 -11.50 6.52 -5.51
CA GLU A 92 -12.56 5.87 -4.74
C GLU A 92 -12.02 5.22 -3.45
N THR A 93 -10.87 4.54 -3.54
CA THR A 93 -10.25 3.87 -2.38
C THR A 93 -9.83 4.88 -1.32
N VAL A 94 -9.22 6.00 -1.73
CA VAL A 94 -8.88 7.09 -0.81
C VAL A 94 -10.13 7.72 -0.22
N ALA A 95 -11.16 7.99 -1.02
CA ALA A 95 -12.42 8.54 -0.53
C ALA A 95 -13.09 7.62 0.52
N LYS A 96 -13.04 6.29 0.35
CA LYS A 96 -13.55 5.32 1.33
C LYS A 96 -12.78 5.34 2.65
N SER A 97 -11.51 5.72 2.64
CA SER A 97 -10.71 5.87 3.86
C SER A 97 -11.02 7.16 4.65
N ILE A 98 -11.81 8.06 4.09
CA ILE A 98 -12.25 9.28 4.77
C ILE A 98 -13.59 9.01 5.48
N ALA A 99 -13.63 9.26 6.78
CA ALA A 99 -14.86 9.19 7.57
C ALA A 99 -15.65 10.49 7.50
N THR A 100 -14.97 11.63 7.71
CA THR A 100 -15.59 12.96 7.69
C THR A 100 -14.63 14.02 7.17
N ILE A 101 -15.20 15.06 6.59
CA ILE A 101 -14.52 16.32 6.24
C ILE A 101 -15.25 17.44 6.96
N GLU A 102 -14.55 18.18 7.81
CA GLU A 102 -15.06 19.32 8.56
C GLU A 102 -14.46 20.62 7.99
N VAL A 103 -15.30 21.59 7.64
CA VAL A 103 -14.92 22.92 7.14
C VAL A 103 -15.86 23.95 7.75
N ASP A 104 -15.33 24.97 8.40
CA ASP A 104 -16.12 26.07 8.95
C ASP A 104 -17.37 25.60 9.73
N ASP A 105 -17.17 24.71 10.71
CA ASP A 105 -18.22 24.11 11.56
C ASP A 105 -19.25 23.23 10.82
N LYS A 106 -19.03 22.94 9.55
CA LYS A 106 -19.85 22.00 8.77
C LYS A 106 -19.12 20.68 8.59
N THR A 107 -19.83 19.60 8.87
CA THR A 107 -19.29 18.25 8.71
C THR A 107 -19.97 17.53 7.55
N VAL A 108 -19.17 16.98 6.64
CA VAL A 108 -19.60 16.12 5.55
C VAL A 108 -19.18 14.69 5.86
N SER A 109 -20.14 13.77 5.92
CA SER A 109 -19.91 12.34 6.18
C SER A 109 -20.52 11.43 5.11
N GLU A 110 -21.29 12.00 4.18
CA GLU A 110 -21.91 11.24 3.10
C GLU A 110 -20.85 10.75 2.10
N PRO A 111 -20.70 9.43 1.86
CA PRO A 111 -19.66 8.88 0.99
C PRO A 111 -19.67 9.46 -0.43
N LYS A 112 -20.88 9.76 -0.95
CA LYS A 112 -21.02 10.34 -2.28
C LYS A 112 -20.41 11.75 -2.37
N HIS A 113 -20.65 12.58 -1.38
CA HIS A 113 -20.11 13.94 -1.34
C HIS A 113 -18.60 13.93 -1.08
N ILE A 114 -18.11 13.01 -0.26
CA ILE A 114 -16.67 12.81 -0.06
C ILE A 114 -15.99 12.40 -1.37
N LEU A 115 -16.57 11.45 -2.11
CA LEU A 115 -16.04 11.03 -3.40
C LEU A 115 -16.03 12.19 -4.41
N GLU A 116 -17.13 12.93 -4.52
CA GLU A 116 -17.24 14.10 -5.40
C GLU A 116 -16.19 15.15 -5.06
N PHE A 117 -15.98 15.42 -3.77
CA PHE A 117 -14.93 16.31 -3.31
C PHE A 117 -13.56 15.82 -3.74
N MET A 118 -13.24 14.53 -3.52
CA MET A 118 -11.95 13.94 -3.87
C MET A 118 -11.67 13.94 -5.38
N GLN A 119 -12.70 13.79 -6.20
CA GLN A 119 -12.59 13.86 -7.67
C GLN A 119 -12.27 15.28 -8.19
N ASN A 120 -12.64 16.30 -7.41
CA ASN A 120 -12.47 17.71 -7.79
C ASN A 120 -11.38 18.44 -6.99
N THR A 121 -10.69 17.75 -6.10
CA THR A 121 -9.64 18.36 -5.27
C THR A 121 -8.32 18.57 -6.02
N SER A 122 -7.45 19.43 -5.49
CA SER A 122 -6.13 19.65 -6.06
C SER A 122 -5.23 18.42 -5.88
N LYS A 123 -4.23 18.27 -6.78
CA LYS A 123 -3.23 17.20 -6.68
C LYS A 123 -2.45 17.28 -5.35
N GLU A 124 -2.15 18.47 -4.89
CA GLU A 124 -1.41 18.70 -3.65
C GLU A 124 -2.21 18.21 -2.44
N PHE A 125 -3.48 18.56 -2.37
CA PHE A 125 -4.39 18.10 -1.33
C PHE A 125 -4.50 16.56 -1.32
N TYR A 126 -4.69 15.97 -2.50
CA TYR A 126 -4.77 14.52 -2.67
C TYR A 126 -3.47 13.82 -2.22
N SER A 127 -2.29 14.36 -2.60
CA SER A 127 -0.99 13.82 -2.18
C SER A 127 -0.83 13.84 -0.67
N THR A 128 -1.21 14.93 0.01
CA THR A 128 -1.11 15.02 1.47
C THR A 128 -1.90 13.92 2.18
N ILE A 129 -3.10 13.60 1.68
CA ILE A 129 -3.89 12.50 2.23
C ILE A 129 -3.21 11.15 1.99
N LEU A 130 -2.70 10.91 0.77
CA LEU A 130 -1.98 9.68 0.44
C LEU A 130 -0.72 9.49 1.28
N ASP A 131 0.06 10.54 1.45
CA ASP A 131 1.30 10.50 2.23
C ASP A 131 0.99 10.16 3.68
N HIS A 132 -0.03 10.79 4.27
CA HIS A 132 -0.46 10.48 5.63
C HIS A 132 -0.95 9.03 5.76
N ILE A 133 -1.76 8.54 4.81
CA ILE A 133 -2.20 7.12 4.81
C ILE A 133 -0.98 6.18 4.72
N GLY A 134 0.00 6.53 3.88
CA GLY A 134 1.26 5.79 3.74
C GLY A 134 2.04 5.75 5.05
N GLU A 135 2.23 6.88 5.70
CA GLU A 135 2.90 6.98 7.01
C GLU A 135 2.20 6.14 8.08
N GLN A 136 0.86 6.22 8.14
CA GLN A 136 0.11 5.39 9.10
C GLN A 136 0.28 3.90 8.81
N ARG A 137 0.20 3.48 7.55
CA ARG A 137 0.46 2.08 7.15
C ARG A 137 1.85 1.62 7.58
N ASP A 138 2.86 2.45 7.38
CA ASP A 138 4.26 2.10 7.66
C ASP A 138 4.53 1.99 9.18
N LYS A 139 3.76 2.67 10.03
CA LYS A 139 3.77 2.47 11.50
C LYS A 139 3.32 1.07 11.90
N PHE A 140 2.41 0.46 11.15
CA PHE A 140 1.86 -0.88 11.41
C PHE A 140 2.44 -1.96 10.50
N ALA A 141 3.44 -1.63 9.67
CA ALA A 141 4.10 -2.60 8.84
C ALA A 141 5.12 -3.44 9.62
N VAL A 142 5.09 -4.75 9.40
CA VAL A 142 6.14 -5.65 9.90
C VAL A 142 7.40 -5.37 9.10
N LYS A 143 8.43 -4.85 9.78
CA LYS A 143 9.70 -4.55 9.14
C LYS A 143 10.49 -5.83 8.88
N PRO A 144 11.25 -5.91 7.78
CA PRO A 144 12.11 -7.05 7.52
C PRO A 144 13.17 -7.18 8.62
N PHE A 145 13.56 -8.40 8.90
CA PHE A 145 14.70 -8.70 9.78
C PHE A 145 16.00 -8.40 9.04
N ILE A 146 16.91 -7.67 9.69
CA ILE A 146 18.24 -7.40 9.15
C ILE A 146 19.18 -8.54 9.59
N ALA A 147 19.59 -9.35 8.65
CA ALA A 147 20.52 -10.43 8.86
C ALA A 147 21.96 -10.00 8.55
N ASN A 148 22.91 -10.45 9.39
CA ASN A 148 24.33 -10.28 9.14
C ASN A 148 24.91 -11.53 8.48
N THR A 149 25.82 -11.34 7.56
CA THR A 149 26.62 -12.42 6.95
C THR A 149 27.93 -12.63 7.69
N THR A 150 28.44 -13.84 7.64
CA THR A 150 29.75 -14.17 8.17
C THR A 150 30.87 -13.68 7.23
N LYS A 151 32.10 -13.60 7.72
CA LYS A 151 33.24 -13.21 6.88
C LYS A 151 33.46 -14.18 5.71
N GLU A 152 33.22 -15.47 5.92
CA GLU A 152 33.31 -16.49 4.88
C GLU A 152 32.25 -16.33 3.78
N GLU A 153 31.03 -15.90 4.16
CA GLU A 153 29.96 -15.59 3.21
C GLU A 153 30.29 -14.31 2.41
N GLN A 154 30.88 -13.31 3.06
CA GLN A 154 31.33 -12.07 2.39
C GLN A 154 32.48 -12.32 1.42
N GLU A 155 33.42 -13.17 1.74
CA GLU A 155 34.51 -13.61 0.84
C GLU A 155 33.96 -14.33 -0.40
N LYS A 156 32.80 -14.97 -0.30
CA LYS A 156 32.07 -15.57 -1.44
C LYS A 156 31.20 -14.58 -2.22
N GLY A 157 31.15 -13.32 -1.80
CA GLY A 157 30.41 -12.26 -2.49
C GLY A 157 29.06 -11.88 -1.88
N ALA A 158 28.74 -12.38 -0.68
CA ALA A 158 27.54 -11.94 0.04
C ALA A 158 27.71 -10.48 0.56
N PRO A 159 26.62 -9.68 0.62
CA PRO A 159 26.67 -8.37 1.28
C PRO A 159 26.85 -8.53 2.78
N GLU A 160 27.41 -7.53 3.47
CA GLU A 160 27.60 -7.55 4.92
C GLU A 160 26.28 -7.74 5.69
N THR A 161 25.22 -7.08 5.22
CA THR A 161 23.87 -7.21 5.76
C THR A 161 22.86 -7.35 4.63
N PHE A 162 21.74 -7.97 4.90
CA PHE A 162 20.62 -8.05 3.96
C PHE A 162 19.28 -8.17 4.70
N GLU A 163 18.21 -7.78 4.00
CA GLU A 163 16.86 -7.85 4.52
C GLU A 163 16.24 -9.23 4.29
N VAL A 164 15.69 -9.80 5.36
CA VAL A 164 14.90 -11.03 5.32
C VAL A 164 13.45 -10.64 5.57
N PRO A 165 12.56 -10.73 4.56
CA PRO A 165 11.16 -10.42 4.74
C PRO A 165 10.53 -11.41 5.72
N ILE A 166 9.77 -10.88 6.67
CA ILE A 166 9.01 -11.71 7.62
C ILE A 166 7.62 -11.91 7.01
N THR A 167 7.34 -13.15 6.62
CA THR A 167 6.04 -13.54 6.09
C THR A 167 5.39 -14.56 7.03
N PHE A 168 4.12 -14.33 7.36
CA PHE A 168 3.34 -15.30 8.11
C PHE A 168 2.54 -16.16 7.11
N ASP A 169 2.98 -17.38 6.94
CA ASP A 169 2.22 -18.35 6.13
C ASP A 169 1.08 -18.93 6.98
N GLN A 170 -0.14 -18.54 6.63
CA GLN A 170 -1.34 -19.02 7.33
C GLN A 170 -1.53 -20.52 7.23
N SER A 171 -0.99 -21.18 6.21
CA SER A 171 -1.08 -22.64 6.06
C SER A 171 -0.37 -23.39 7.18
N ASN A 172 0.66 -22.80 7.79
CA ASN A 172 1.41 -23.38 8.90
C ASN A 172 0.74 -23.27 10.27
N PHE A 173 -0.37 -22.51 10.39
CA PHE A 173 -1.13 -22.40 11.64
C PHE A 173 -2.16 -23.50 11.85
N PHE A 174 -2.41 -24.33 10.85
CA PHE A 174 -3.45 -25.36 10.85
C PHE A 174 -2.90 -26.78 10.66
N VAL A 175 -1.62 -27.00 10.99
CA VAL A 175 -0.97 -28.31 10.96
C VAL A 175 -0.98 -28.94 12.34
#